data_346ff444e238be56196e87cedceb0c2f
#
_entry.id   346ff444e238be56196e87cedceb0c2f
#
_cell.length_a   1.000
_cell.length_b   1.000
_cell.length_c   1.000
_cell.angle_alpha   90.00
_cell.angle_beta   90.00
_cell.angle_gamma   90.00
#
_symmetry.space_group_name_H-M   'P 1'
#
loop_
_entity.id
_entity.type
_entity.pdbx_description
1 polymer ?
#
loop_
_entity_poly.entity_id
_entity_poly.type
_entity_poly.pdbx_seq_one_letter_code
_entity_poly.pdbx_strand_id
1 'polypeptide(L)'
;MAVNLDTLPVQRAAELEVQPPQLSWLIQDLWGLAAVGIIGGAPKCCKSFLGLDMALSVASATPCLGRFTVQAQGPALVFLAEDSLPAVRARIAALCAHRGLDIAQLGLFVITEPALRLDLERDQQRLRATLAALRPRLLLLDPLVRLHRLDENSAADISRLLCPVGKGA
;
A
#
# COMPACT_ATOMS: atom_id res chain seq x y z
N MET A 1 -29.68 29.01 15.50
CA MET A 1 -28.35 29.48 15.97
C MET A 1 -27.42 29.57 14.77
N ALA A 2 -26.93 30.74 14.44
CA ALA A 2 -26.02 30.92 13.32
C ALA A 2 -24.68 30.24 13.67
N VAL A 3 -24.24 29.33 12.83
CA VAL A 3 -22.90 28.69 12.95
C VAL A 3 -21.87 29.77 12.69
N ASN A 4 -21.13 30.17 13.72
CA ASN A 4 -20.03 31.11 13.59
C ASN A 4 -18.88 30.37 12.88
N LEU A 5 -18.62 30.71 11.62
CA LEU A 5 -17.61 30.06 10.77
C LEU A 5 -16.15 30.36 11.17
N ASP A 6 -15.94 31.25 12.15
CA ASP A 6 -14.60 31.68 12.59
C ASP A 6 -14.03 30.89 13.79
N THR A 7 -14.76 29.91 14.31
CA THR A 7 -14.27 29.09 15.44
C THR A 7 -14.16 27.63 15.05
N LEU A 8 -13.11 26.96 15.55
CA LEU A 8 -12.97 25.51 15.39
C LEU A 8 -14.06 24.79 16.20
N PRO A 9 -14.61 23.66 15.69
CA PRO A 9 -15.51 22.82 16.48
C PRO A 9 -14.72 22.19 17.64
N VAL A 10 -15.23 22.40 18.86
CA VAL A 10 -14.63 21.85 20.08
C VAL A 10 -15.65 21.07 20.88
N GLN A 11 -15.23 19.97 21.48
CA GLN A 11 -16.01 19.16 22.41
C GLN A 11 -15.26 19.00 23.72
N ARG A 12 -15.99 18.82 24.82
CA ARG A 12 -15.34 18.43 26.08
C ARG A 12 -14.78 17.03 25.98
N ALA A 13 -13.61 16.78 26.54
CA ALA A 13 -13.00 15.45 26.54
C ALA A 13 -13.93 14.36 27.10
N ALA A 14 -14.76 14.71 28.11
CA ALA A 14 -15.74 13.79 28.70
C ALA A 14 -16.94 13.46 27.77
N GLU A 15 -17.13 14.23 26.72
CA GLU A 15 -18.20 14.05 25.72
C GLU A 15 -17.73 13.34 24.45
N LEU A 16 -16.41 13.06 24.37
CA LEU A 16 -15.86 12.27 23.26
C LEU A 16 -16.33 10.81 23.39
N GLU A 17 -16.73 10.23 22.26
CA GLU A 17 -17.12 8.82 22.22
C GLU A 17 -15.97 7.93 22.75
N VAL A 18 -16.28 7.09 23.71
CA VAL A 18 -15.31 6.17 24.35
C VAL A 18 -15.01 4.96 23.45
N GLN A 19 -15.87 4.68 22.48
CA GLN A 19 -15.61 3.62 21.50
C GLN A 19 -14.87 4.22 20.31
N PRO A 20 -13.57 3.87 20.12
CA PRO A 20 -12.88 4.19 18.88
C PRO A 20 -13.67 3.56 17.72
N PRO A 21 -13.78 4.24 16.57
CA PRO A 21 -14.34 3.61 15.38
C PRO A 21 -13.62 2.27 15.19
N GLN A 22 -14.39 1.20 14.98
CA GLN A 22 -13.77 -0.12 14.80
C GLN A 22 -12.69 -0.01 13.72
N LEU A 23 -11.44 -0.18 14.11
CA LEU A 23 -10.33 -0.17 13.18
C LEU A 23 -10.57 -1.30 12.17
N SER A 24 -10.95 -0.92 10.97
CA SER A 24 -11.07 -1.88 9.89
C SER A 24 -9.67 -2.24 9.41
N TRP A 25 -9.33 -3.50 9.47
CA TRP A 25 -8.02 -4.02 9.06
C TRP A 25 -8.07 -4.59 7.65
N LEU A 26 -7.02 -4.36 6.89
CA LEU A 26 -6.70 -5.14 5.69
C LEU A 26 -5.98 -6.43 6.11
N ILE A 27 -4.96 -6.28 6.95
CA ILE A 27 -4.23 -7.38 7.59
C ILE A 27 -4.29 -7.09 9.09
N GLN A 28 -4.91 -7.96 9.85
CA GLN A 28 -5.19 -7.79 11.28
C GLN A 28 -3.93 -7.43 12.06
N ASP A 29 -4.01 -6.38 12.88
CA ASP A 29 -2.94 -5.88 13.75
C ASP A 29 -1.63 -5.48 13.04
N LEU A 30 -1.63 -5.45 11.69
CA LEU A 30 -0.47 -5.09 10.89
C LEU A 30 -0.74 -3.90 9.95
N TRP A 31 -1.87 -3.91 9.23
CA TRP A 31 -2.17 -2.88 8.24
C TRP A 31 -3.65 -2.54 8.18
N GLY A 32 -3.98 -1.27 8.38
CA GLY A 32 -5.36 -0.78 8.32
C GLY A 32 -5.95 -0.83 6.92
N LEU A 33 -7.25 -1.02 6.83
CA LEU A 33 -8.00 -0.86 5.57
C LEU A 33 -7.94 0.62 5.13
N ALA A 34 -7.70 0.85 3.84
CA ALA A 34 -7.50 2.18 3.26
C ALA A 34 -6.36 3.01 3.91
N ALA A 35 -5.45 2.37 4.64
CA ALA A 35 -4.29 3.04 5.21
C ALA A 35 -3.20 3.30 4.15
N VAL A 36 -2.54 4.44 4.28
CA VAL A 36 -1.28 4.73 3.58
C VAL A 36 -0.16 4.70 4.61
N GLY A 37 0.95 4.02 4.30
CA GLY A 37 2.07 3.90 5.22
C GLY A 37 3.38 3.57 4.50
N ILE A 38 4.45 3.51 5.26
CA ILE A 38 5.81 3.26 4.76
C ILE A 38 6.43 2.10 5.54
N ILE A 39 7.01 1.15 4.82
CA ILE A 39 7.87 0.11 5.39
C ILE A 39 9.30 0.65 5.35
N GLY A 40 9.79 1.13 6.49
CA GLY A 40 11.13 1.70 6.65
C GLY A 40 12.11 0.72 7.30
N GLY A 41 13.41 0.91 7.06
CA GLY A 41 14.45 0.12 7.70
C GLY A 41 15.80 0.18 6.96
N ALA A 42 16.85 -0.35 7.57
CA ALA A 42 18.20 -0.39 7.01
C ALA A 42 18.26 -1.12 5.65
N PRO A 43 19.26 -0.84 4.80
CA PRO A 43 19.47 -1.63 3.59
C PRO A 43 19.55 -3.13 3.89
N LYS A 44 19.02 -3.97 2.98
CA LYS A 44 19.05 -5.44 3.07
C LYS A 44 18.30 -6.06 4.28
N CYS A 45 17.41 -5.32 4.94
CA CYS A 45 16.57 -5.83 6.04
C CYS A 45 15.23 -6.45 5.57
N CYS A 46 15.18 -6.98 4.36
CA CYS A 46 14.01 -7.72 3.80
C CYS A 46 12.72 -6.91 3.62
N LYS A 47 12.77 -5.56 3.48
CA LYS A 47 11.57 -4.72 3.25
C LYS A 47 10.74 -5.18 2.06
N SER A 48 11.39 -5.38 0.91
CA SER A 48 10.72 -5.83 -0.33
C SER A 48 10.07 -7.21 -0.16
N PHE A 49 10.70 -8.11 0.60
CA PHE A 49 10.10 -9.41 0.92
C PHE A 49 8.87 -9.26 1.81
N LEU A 50 8.91 -8.40 2.82
CA LEU A 50 7.74 -8.11 3.65
C LEU A 50 6.60 -7.53 2.81
N GLY A 51 6.89 -6.54 1.95
CA GLY A 51 5.90 -5.97 1.05
C GLY A 51 5.27 -7.01 0.11
N LEU A 52 6.10 -7.88 -0.49
CA LEU A 52 5.62 -8.97 -1.34
C LEU A 52 4.81 -10.01 -0.54
N ASP A 53 5.20 -10.30 0.69
CA ASP A 53 4.47 -11.21 1.57
C ASP A 53 3.08 -10.66 1.91
N MET A 54 2.99 -9.35 2.21
CA MET A 54 1.70 -8.67 2.42
C MET A 54 0.83 -8.73 1.15
N ALA A 55 1.40 -8.41 -0.02
CA ALA A 55 0.67 -8.43 -1.29
C ALA A 55 0.17 -9.83 -1.64
N LEU A 56 1.00 -10.85 -1.45
CA LEU A 56 0.65 -12.25 -1.66
C LEU A 56 -0.46 -12.69 -0.68
N SER A 57 -0.34 -12.30 0.59
CA SER A 57 -1.34 -12.63 1.61
C SER A 57 -2.69 -12.03 1.28
N VAL A 58 -2.75 -10.75 0.88
CA VAL A 58 -3.99 -10.08 0.47
C VAL A 58 -4.60 -10.75 -0.76
N ALA A 59 -3.77 -11.13 -1.75
CA ALA A 59 -4.24 -11.79 -2.96
C ALA A 59 -4.77 -13.22 -2.71
N SER A 60 -4.22 -13.94 -1.72
CA SER A 60 -4.52 -15.36 -1.46
C SER A 60 -5.40 -15.62 -0.24
N ALA A 61 -5.66 -14.60 0.61
CA ALA A 61 -6.27 -14.73 1.94
C ALA A 61 -5.45 -15.61 2.93
N THR A 62 -4.17 -15.90 2.62
CA THR A 62 -3.31 -16.63 3.57
C THR A 62 -2.70 -15.66 4.59
N PRO A 63 -2.40 -16.11 5.83
CA PRO A 63 -1.85 -15.22 6.85
C PRO A 63 -0.51 -14.59 6.43
N CYS A 64 -0.38 -13.28 6.58
CA CYS A 64 0.87 -12.57 6.37
C CYS A 64 1.90 -13.01 7.43
N LEU A 65 3.12 -13.28 7.02
CA LEU A 65 4.19 -13.86 7.86
C LEU A 65 3.76 -15.14 8.61
N GLY A 66 2.76 -15.87 8.09
CA GLY A 66 2.18 -17.04 8.75
C GLY A 66 1.41 -16.73 10.04
N ARG A 67 1.18 -15.46 10.38
CA ARG A 67 0.62 -15.03 11.67
C ARG A 67 -0.56 -14.09 11.54
N PHE A 68 -0.45 -13.05 10.69
CA PHE A 68 -1.42 -11.95 10.64
C PHE A 68 -2.52 -12.25 9.64
N THR A 69 -3.74 -12.43 10.12
CA THR A 69 -4.90 -12.79 9.30
C THR A 69 -5.30 -11.67 8.34
N VAL A 70 -5.58 -12.00 7.09
CA VAL A 70 -6.16 -11.06 6.12
C VAL A 70 -7.65 -10.93 6.36
N GLN A 71 -8.12 -9.69 6.54
CA GLN A 71 -9.54 -9.38 6.79
C GLN A 71 -10.30 -9.03 5.51
N ALA A 72 -9.58 -8.52 4.49
CA ALA A 72 -10.18 -8.12 3.22
C ALA A 72 -9.34 -8.63 2.05
N GLN A 73 -9.65 -9.83 1.57
CA GLN A 73 -9.03 -10.41 0.37
C GLN A 73 -9.38 -9.59 -0.89
N GLY A 74 -8.48 -9.56 -1.83
CA GLY A 74 -8.70 -9.00 -3.16
C GLY A 74 -7.41 -8.82 -3.96
N PRO A 75 -7.49 -8.24 -5.16
CA PRO A 75 -6.32 -8.04 -5.98
C PRO A 75 -5.24 -7.22 -5.28
N ALA A 76 -3.98 -7.55 -5.52
CA ALA A 76 -2.84 -6.75 -5.09
C ALA A 76 -2.04 -6.32 -6.33
N LEU A 77 -1.57 -5.06 -6.33
CA LEU A 77 -0.75 -4.47 -7.39
C LEU A 77 0.61 -4.09 -6.82
N VAL A 78 1.69 -4.54 -7.46
CA VAL A 78 3.05 -4.26 -7.00
C VAL A 78 3.89 -3.61 -8.09
N PHE A 79 4.74 -2.68 -7.69
CA PHE A 79 5.81 -2.10 -8.49
C PHE A 79 7.14 -2.25 -7.76
N LEU A 80 8.11 -2.94 -8.38
CA LEU A 80 9.44 -3.23 -7.83
C LEU A 80 10.48 -2.67 -8.80
N ALA A 81 10.88 -1.40 -8.59
CA ALA A 81 11.68 -0.64 -9.54
C ALA A 81 13.16 -1.04 -9.61
N GLU A 82 13.67 -1.79 -8.64
CA GLU A 82 15.09 -2.19 -8.59
C GLU A 82 15.33 -3.59 -9.16
N ASP A 83 14.27 -4.38 -9.29
CA ASP A 83 14.39 -5.76 -9.74
C ASP A 83 14.02 -5.92 -11.22
N SER A 84 14.71 -6.81 -11.92
CA SER A 84 14.27 -7.23 -13.24
C SER A 84 12.96 -8.05 -13.14
N LEU A 85 12.10 -8.01 -14.16
CA LEU A 85 10.85 -8.77 -14.15
C LEU A 85 11.05 -10.29 -13.93
N PRO A 86 12.09 -10.95 -14.47
CA PRO A 86 12.40 -12.34 -14.14
C PRO A 86 12.72 -12.54 -12.64
N ALA A 87 13.44 -11.60 -12.01
CA ALA A 87 13.76 -11.68 -10.58
C ALA A 87 12.50 -11.49 -9.72
N VAL A 88 11.66 -10.54 -10.06
CA VAL A 88 10.33 -10.35 -9.42
C VAL A 88 9.51 -11.64 -9.53
N ARG A 89 9.41 -12.21 -10.73
CA ARG A 89 8.67 -13.46 -10.97
C ARG A 89 9.22 -14.63 -10.14
N ALA A 90 10.55 -14.75 -10.07
CA ALA A 90 11.19 -15.81 -9.28
C ALA A 90 10.92 -15.67 -7.77
N ARG A 91 10.96 -14.43 -7.23
CA ARG A 91 10.64 -14.17 -5.81
C ARG A 91 9.19 -14.51 -5.49
N ILE A 92 8.25 -14.07 -6.33
CA ILE A 92 6.82 -14.39 -6.16
C ILE A 92 6.62 -15.91 -6.23
N ALA A 93 7.24 -16.59 -7.20
CA ALA A 93 7.14 -18.05 -7.33
C ALA A 93 7.68 -18.79 -6.11
N ALA A 94 8.82 -18.34 -5.55
CA ALA A 94 9.39 -18.95 -4.34
C ALA A 94 8.48 -18.77 -3.12
N LEU A 95 7.88 -17.60 -2.94
CA LEU A 95 6.91 -17.37 -1.87
C LEU A 95 5.65 -18.21 -2.04
N CYS A 96 5.13 -18.34 -3.28
CA CYS A 96 3.99 -19.18 -3.59
C CYS A 96 4.30 -20.65 -3.29
N ALA A 97 5.45 -21.16 -3.73
CA ALA A 97 5.88 -22.53 -3.50
C ALA A 97 5.99 -22.84 -1.99
N HIS A 98 6.58 -21.92 -1.22
CA HIS A 98 6.68 -22.04 0.24
C HIS A 98 5.31 -22.14 0.93
N ARG A 99 4.28 -21.51 0.36
CA ARG A 99 2.91 -21.47 0.92
C ARG A 99 1.97 -22.49 0.27
N GLY A 100 2.43 -23.29 -0.68
CA GLY A 100 1.59 -24.22 -1.43
C GLY A 100 0.54 -23.55 -2.31
N LEU A 101 0.84 -22.33 -2.81
CA LEU A 101 -0.08 -21.55 -3.63
C LEU A 101 0.23 -21.68 -5.11
N ASP A 102 -0.81 -21.78 -5.94
CA ASP A 102 -0.67 -21.67 -7.38
C ASP A 102 -0.70 -20.21 -7.82
N ILE A 103 0.43 -19.73 -8.33
CA ILE A 103 0.58 -18.35 -8.80
C ILE A 103 -0.42 -17.99 -9.91
N ALA A 104 -0.88 -18.97 -10.71
CA ALA A 104 -1.83 -18.72 -11.79
C ALA A 104 -3.25 -18.40 -11.28
N GLN A 105 -3.56 -18.74 -10.03
CA GLN A 105 -4.85 -18.49 -9.40
C GLN A 105 -4.89 -17.19 -8.59
N LEU A 106 -3.76 -16.48 -8.49
CA LEU A 106 -3.67 -15.30 -7.63
C LEU A 106 -4.02 -14.02 -8.35
N GLY A 107 -4.81 -13.18 -7.70
CA GLY A 107 -5.04 -11.79 -8.10
C GLY A 107 -3.85 -10.88 -7.79
N LEU A 108 -2.62 -11.31 -8.09
CA LEU A 108 -1.40 -10.54 -7.87
C LEU A 108 -0.87 -10.02 -9.20
N PHE A 109 -0.82 -8.69 -9.33
CA PHE A 109 -0.45 -7.98 -10.56
C PHE A 109 0.85 -7.22 -10.35
N VAL A 110 1.66 -7.11 -11.40
CA VAL A 110 2.95 -6.41 -11.40
C VAL A 110 2.92 -5.30 -12.44
N ILE A 111 3.28 -4.08 -12.05
CA ILE A 111 3.52 -2.99 -13.00
C ILE A 111 4.83 -3.29 -13.71
N THR A 112 4.78 -3.44 -15.04
CA THR A 112 5.94 -3.80 -15.89
C THR A 112 6.61 -2.58 -16.51
N GLU A 113 6.12 -1.37 -16.23
CA GLU A 113 6.74 -0.12 -16.68
C GLU A 113 8.14 0.01 -16.06
N PRO A 114 9.19 0.31 -16.85
CA PRO A 114 10.56 0.40 -16.33
C PRO A 114 10.77 1.60 -15.41
N ALA A 115 9.97 2.64 -15.54
CA ALA A 115 10.05 3.83 -14.70
C ALA A 115 8.64 4.40 -14.45
N LEU A 116 8.27 4.51 -13.19
CA LEU A 116 7.05 5.17 -12.73
C LEU A 116 7.45 6.38 -11.87
N ARG A 117 6.94 7.56 -12.19
CA ARG A 117 7.30 8.81 -11.55
C ARG A 117 6.06 9.48 -10.97
N LEU A 118 5.88 9.42 -9.66
CA LEU A 118 4.73 10.02 -8.97
C LEU A 118 4.80 11.55 -8.87
N ASP A 119 5.93 12.16 -9.17
CA ASP A 119 6.09 13.61 -9.30
C ASP A 119 5.72 14.13 -10.71
N LEU A 120 5.33 13.24 -11.64
CA LEU A 120 4.85 13.57 -12.97
C LEU A 120 3.34 13.32 -13.09
N GLU A 121 2.59 14.35 -13.45
CA GLU A 121 1.12 14.27 -13.60
C GLU A 121 0.68 13.16 -14.55
N ARG A 122 1.39 12.98 -15.67
CA ARG A 122 1.11 11.89 -16.63
C ARG A 122 1.11 10.52 -15.96
N ASP A 123 2.13 10.22 -15.14
CA ASP A 123 2.29 8.92 -14.51
C ASP A 123 1.30 8.72 -13.37
N GLN A 124 0.96 9.81 -12.64
CA GLN A 124 -0.13 9.79 -11.68
C GLN A 124 -1.47 9.45 -12.34
N GLN A 125 -1.79 10.05 -13.48
CA GLN A 125 -3.03 9.78 -14.22
C GLN A 125 -3.08 8.33 -14.69
N ARG A 126 -1.97 7.80 -15.24
CA ARG A 126 -1.86 6.39 -15.65
C ARG A 126 -2.06 5.44 -14.46
N LEU A 127 -1.43 5.73 -13.33
CA LEU A 127 -1.58 4.94 -12.11
C LEU A 127 -3.03 4.98 -11.61
N ARG A 128 -3.67 6.16 -11.53
CA ARG A 128 -5.09 6.30 -11.16
C ARG A 128 -6.01 5.50 -12.08
N ALA A 129 -5.80 5.57 -13.39
CA ALA A 129 -6.58 4.78 -14.36
C ALA A 129 -6.41 3.27 -14.13
N THR A 130 -5.18 2.81 -13.86
CA THR A 130 -4.89 1.42 -13.54
C THR A 130 -5.58 0.98 -12.24
N LEU A 131 -5.52 1.81 -11.19
CA LEU A 131 -6.18 1.55 -9.91
C LEU A 131 -7.71 1.50 -10.06
N ALA A 132 -8.29 2.40 -10.84
CA ALA A 132 -9.73 2.42 -11.12
C ALA A 132 -10.20 1.17 -11.87
N ALA A 133 -9.39 0.67 -12.82
CA ALA A 133 -9.71 -0.53 -13.60
C ALA A 133 -9.54 -1.82 -12.79
N LEU A 134 -8.44 -1.92 -12.03
CA LEU A 134 -8.07 -3.14 -11.30
C LEU A 134 -8.69 -3.24 -9.90
N ARG A 135 -8.96 -2.08 -9.27
CA ARG A 135 -9.47 -1.95 -7.89
C ARG A 135 -8.71 -2.81 -6.88
N PRO A 136 -7.38 -2.68 -6.79
CA PRO A 136 -6.60 -3.50 -5.89
C PRO A 136 -6.91 -3.14 -4.43
N ARG A 137 -6.86 -4.14 -3.55
CA ARG A 137 -6.95 -3.94 -2.09
C ARG A 137 -5.64 -3.46 -1.49
N LEU A 138 -4.52 -3.78 -2.15
CA LEU A 138 -3.20 -3.33 -1.75
C LEU A 138 -2.42 -2.86 -2.98
N LEU A 139 -1.82 -1.68 -2.86
CA LEU A 139 -0.80 -1.17 -3.77
C LEU A 139 0.55 -1.13 -3.03
N LEU A 140 1.54 -1.83 -3.56
CA LEU A 140 2.93 -1.79 -3.09
C LEU A 140 3.80 -1.07 -4.12
N LEU A 141 4.53 -0.06 -3.68
CA LEU A 141 5.49 0.68 -4.50
C LEU A 141 6.87 0.62 -3.83
N ASP A 142 7.86 -0.01 -4.44
CA ASP A 142 9.17 -0.26 -3.85
C ASP A 142 10.31 -0.05 -4.87
N PRO A 143 11.32 0.74 -4.55
CA PRO A 143 11.40 1.64 -3.40
C PRO A 143 10.84 3.04 -3.70
N LEU A 144 10.46 3.76 -2.65
CA LEU A 144 9.91 5.12 -2.76
C LEU A 144 10.87 6.07 -3.50
N VAL A 145 12.17 5.98 -3.25
CA VAL A 145 13.22 6.80 -3.88
C VAL A 145 13.22 6.76 -5.41
N ARG A 146 12.76 5.68 -6.01
CA ARG A 146 12.68 5.54 -7.48
C ARG A 146 11.44 6.20 -8.08
N LEU A 147 10.46 6.57 -7.26
CA LEU A 147 9.18 7.09 -7.70
C LEU A 147 9.14 8.62 -7.83
N HIS A 148 10.18 9.33 -7.40
CA HIS A 148 10.25 10.80 -7.44
C HIS A 148 11.70 11.30 -7.47
N ARG A 149 11.87 12.61 -7.74
CA ARG A 149 13.14 13.33 -7.61
C ARG A 149 13.12 14.38 -6.49
N LEU A 150 12.15 14.29 -5.60
CA LEU A 150 12.00 15.19 -4.46
C LEU A 150 13.02 14.81 -3.36
N ASP A 151 13.28 15.72 -2.44
CA ASP A 151 14.11 15.42 -1.28
C ASP A 151 13.34 14.51 -0.30
N GLU A 152 13.84 13.30 -0.07
CA GLU A 152 13.24 12.32 0.84
C GLU A 152 13.23 12.78 2.29
N ASN A 153 14.09 13.73 2.66
CA ASN A 153 14.13 14.30 4.01
C ASN A 153 13.09 15.43 4.18
N SER A 154 12.43 15.85 3.11
CA SER A 154 11.35 16.82 3.15
C SER A 154 10.01 16.12 3.41
N ALA A 155 9.55 16.13 4.66
CA ALA A 155 8.24 15.58 5.04
C ALA A 155 7.08 16.22 4.25
N ALA A 156 7.20 17.50 3.88
CA ALA A 156 6.18 18.21 3.10
C ALA A 156 6.09 17.67 1.66
N ASP A 157 7.22 17.37 1.03
CA ASP A 157 7.25 16.86 -0.33
C ASP A 157 6.76 15.42 -0.40
N ILE A 158 7.16 14.58 0.55
CA ILE A 158 6.68 13.21 0.67
C ILE A 158 5.17 13.17 0.96
N SER A 159 4.68 14.04 1.84
CA SER A 159 3.23 14.14 2.12
C SER A 159 2.42 14.52 0.87
N ARG A 160 2.92 15.48 0.07
CA ARG A 160 2.28 15.86 -1.20
C ARG A 160 2.28 14.72 -2.21
N LEU A 161 3.36 13.93 -2.25
CA LEU A 161 3.49 12.78 -3.15
C LEU A 161 2.48 11.68 -2.83
N LEU A 162 2.24 11.40 -1.54
CA LEU A 162 1.37 10.32 -1.08
C LEU A 162 -0.12 10.72 -1.04
N CYS A 163 -0.44 12.01 -0.87
CA CYS A 163 -1.80 12.50 -0.76
C CYS A 163 -2.71 12.18 -1.98
N PRO A 164 -2.23 12.23 -3.24
CA PRO A 164 -3.03 11.88 -4.41
C PRO A 164 -3.38 10.40 -4.52
N VAL A 165 -2.58 9.51 -3.92
CA VAL A 165 -2.75 8.06 -4.00
C VAL A 165 -3.79 7.55 -3.00
N GLY A 166 -3.94 8.23 -1.84
CA GLY A 166 -4.88 7.84 -0.79
C GLY A 166 -6.32 8.32 -0.96
N LYS A 167 -6.62 9.22 -1.90
CA LYS A 167 -7.98 9.79 -2.09
C LYS A 167 -8.85 9.07 -3.13
N GLY A 168 -8.45 7.92 -3.61
CA GLY A 168 -9.12 7.18 -4.68
C GLY A 168 -9.51 5.74 -4.33
N ALA A 169 -9.50 5.37 -3.05
CA ALA A 169 -9.89 4.04 -2.59
C ALA A 169 -11.25 4.07 -1.88
#